data_082f1d8ec840236c7ab6ae6438c0d152
#
_entry.id   082f1d8ec840236c7ab6ae6438c0d152
#
_cell.length_a   1.000
_cell.length_b   1.000
_cell.length_c   1.000
_cell.angle_alpha   90.00
_cell.angle_beta   90.00
_cell.angle_gamma   90.00
#
_symmetry.space_group_name_H-M   'P 1'
#
loop_
_entity.id
_entity.type
_entity.pdbx_description
1 polymer ?
#
loop_
_entity_poly.entity_id
_entity_poly.type
_entity_poly.pdbx_seq_one_letter_code
_entity_poly.pdbx_strand_id
1 'polypeptide(L)'
;MTMPADPIEAAPPALPLIDTRKTAEYRRWEDSLHDVAAAAIDARIKNLQHGKKGDWSAVGAGVYELRFLQTGPGWRVYFHETNLGTLILLLLGGDKSSQQRDIKKAQAILKELKARQAAIRKHKVAAGTSPGVRKK
;
A
#
# COMPACT_ATOMS: atom_id res chain seq x y z
N MET A 1 -1.67 -29.42 -35.00
CA MET A 1 -1.77 -28.86 -34.47
C MET A 1 -1.98 -28.84 -33.40
N THR A 2 -1.95 -28.92 -32.98
CA THR A 2 -2.18 -28.91 -31.97
C THR A 2 -1.80 -28.14 -31.13
N MET A 3 -1.46 -27.70 -31.04
CA MET A 3 -1.09 -26.96 -30.34
C MET A 3 -1.70 -26.25 -29.60
N PRO A 4 -2.55 -26.17 -29.45
CA PRO A 4 -3.16 -25.13 -28.78
C PRO A 4 -3.16 -25.14 -27.31
N ALA A 5 -3.14 -26.18 -26.72
CA ALA A 5 -2.91 -26.20 -25.30
C ALA A 5 -1.57 -25.62 -24.93
N ASP A 6 -0.70 -25.60 -25.88
CA ASP A 6 0.67 -25.15 -25.65
C ASP A 6 0.78 -23.75 -25.10
N PRO A 7 0.06 -22.77 -25.59
CA PRO A 7 0.19 -21.43 -25.03
C PRO A 7 -0.17 -21.39 -23.55
N ILE A 8 -1.15 -22.13 -23.16
CA ILE A 8 -1.54 -22.18 -21.76
C ILE A 8 -0.47 -22.86 -20.93
N GLU A 9 0.04 -23.94 -21.45
CA GLU A 9 1.04 -24.72 -20.72
C GLU A 9 2.37 -24.01 -20.66
N ALA A 10 2.69 -23.30 -21.69
CA ALA A 10 3.97 -22.59 -21.75
C ALA A 10 3.97 -21.35 -20.90
N ALA A 11 2.81 -20.74 -20.69
CA ALA A 11 2.75 -19.51 -19.92
C ALA A 11 2.88 -19.81 -18.43
N PRO A 12 3.77 -19.12 -17.72
CA PRO A 12 3.81 -19.29 -16.28
C PRO A 12 2.54 -18.76 -15.65
N PRO A 13 2.15 -19.29 -14.50
CA PRO A 13 1.02 -18.72 -13.78
C PRO A 13 1.30 -17.26 -13.48
N ALA A 14 0.26 -16.45 -13.54
CA ALA A 14 0.38 -15.06 -13.16
C ALA A 14 0.77 -14.98 -11.69
N LEU A 15 1.69 -14.09 -11.36
CA LEU A 15 2.05 -13.85 -9.97
C LEU A 15 0.85 -13.25 -9.26
N PRO A 16 0.61 -13.63 -7.99
CA PRO A 16 -0.47 -13.00 -7.23
C PRO A 16 -0.22 -11.51 -7.12
N LEU A 17 -1.30 -10.76 -7.17
CA LEU A 17 -1.21 -9.32 -6.89
C LEU A 17 -0.83 -9.11 -5.43
N ILE A 18 -0.05 -8.08 -5.18
CA ILE A 18 0.24 -7.67 -3.81
C ILE A 18 -1.03 -7.04 -3.24
N ASP A 19 -1.44 -7.49 -2.07
CA ASP A 19 -2.62 -6.93 -1.42
C ASP A 19 -2.41 -5.48 -1.02
N THR A 20 -3.49 -4.71 -1.02
CA THR A 20 -3.45 -3.34 -0.54
C THR A 20 -4.45 -3.15 0.59
N ARG A 21 -4.10 -2.24 1.49
CA ARG A 21 -5.00 -1.76 2.54
C ARG A 21 -5.00 -0.25 2.51
N LYS A 22 -6.16 0.35 2.74
CA LYS A 22 -6.33 1.80 2.68
C LYS A 22 -6.66 2.33 4.07
N THR A 23 -5.98 3.40 4.48
CA THR A 23 -6.34 4.10 5.70
C THR A 23 -7.61 4.90 5.47
N ALA A 24 -8.24 5.34 6.55
CA ALA A 24 -9.38 6.23 6.45
C ALA A 24 -8.99 7.55 5.77
N GLU A 25 -7.79 8.03 6.06
CA GLU A 25 -7.27 9.26 5.44
C GLU A 25 -7.12 9.11 3.95
N TYR A 26 -6.58 7.97 3.49
CA TYR A 26 -6.45 7.71 2.06
C TYR A 26 -7.82 7.63 1.39
N ARG A 27 -8.77 6.95 2.03
CA ARG A 27 -10.12 6.80 1.47
C ARG A 27 -10.83 8.15 1.32
N ARG A 28 -10.68 9.04 2.30
CA ARG A 28 -11.26 10.38 2.22
C ARG A 28 -10.67 11.17 1.06
N TRP A 29 -9.37 11.08 0.88
CA TRP A 29 -8.71 11.76 -0.24
C TRP A 29 -9.18 11.17 -1.57
N GLU A 30 -9.19 9.86 -1.67
CA GLU A 30 -9.61 9.15 -2.89
C GLU A 30 -11.03 9.54 -3.28
N ASP A 31 -11.92 9.63 -2.30
CA ASP A 31 -13.32 9.99 -2.54
C ASP A 31 -13.50 11.42 -3.00
N SER A 32 -12.51 12.28 -2.75
CA SER A 32 -12.56 13.68 -3.18
C SER A 32 -12.18 13.86 -4.63
N LEU A 33 -11.66 12.83 -5.28
CA LEU A 33 -11.18 12.93 -6.65
C LEU A 33 -12.32 12.75 -7.65
N HIS A 34 -12.27 13.50 -8.75
CA HIS A 34 -13.21 13.24 -9.85
C HIS A 34 -12.71 12.06 -10.67
N ASP A 35 -13.57 11.58 -11.56
CA ASP A 35 -13.41 10.28 -12.19
C ASP A 35 -12.09 10.09 -12.96
N VAL A 36 -11.67 11.11 -13.69
CA VAL A 36 -10.42 10.99 -14.48
C VAL A 36 -9.22 10.82 -13.58
N ALA A 37 -9.14 11.62 -12.52
CA ALA A 37 -8.05 11.53 -11.57
C ALA A 37 -8.07 10.20 -10.83
N ALA A 38 -9.25 9.78 -10.38
CA ALA A 38 -9.41 8.50 -9.68
C ALA A 38 -8.95 7.34 -10.56
N ALA A 39 -9.32 7.34 -11.84
CA ALA A 39 -8.92 6.28 -12.76
C ALA A 39 -7.41 6.23 -12.95
N ALA A 40 -6.78 7.39 -13.08
CA ALA A 40 -5.33 7.45 -13.26
C ALA A 40 -4.59 6.92 -12.04
N ILE A 41 -5.08 7.25 -10.86
CA ILE A 41 -4.47 6.81 -9.62
C ILE A 41 -4.66 5.31 -9.43
N ASP A 42 -5.88 4.81 -9.69
CA ASP A 42 -6.16 3.38 -9.61
C ASP A 42 -5.26 2.56 -10.55
N ALA A 43 -5.06 3.05 -11.78
CA ALA A 43 -4.19 2.36 -12.73
C ALA A 43 -2.77 2.25 -12.18
N ARG A 44 -2.29 3.29 -11.54
CA ARG A 44 -0.95 3.31 -10.97
C ARG A 44 -0.84 2.39 -9.77
N ILE A 45 -1.88 2.33 -8.94
CA ILE A 45 -1.93 1.41 -7.80
C ILE A 45 -1.93 -0.03 -8.29
N LYS A 46 -2.64 -0.33 -9.37
CA LYS A 46 -2.61 -1.67 -9.96
C LYS A 46 -1.21 -2.04 -10.44
N ASN A 47 -0.50 -1.10 -11.05
CA ASN A 47 0.89 -1.35 -11.43
C ASN A 47 1.74 -1.65 -10.20
N LEU A 48 1.52 -0.92 -9.14
CA LEU A 48 2.23 -1.14 -7.89
C LEU A 48 1.96 -2.54 -7.33
N GLN A 49 0.71 -3.01 -7.42
CA GLN A 49 0.36 -4.37 -6.99
C GLN A 49 1.05 -5.44 -7.81
N HIS A 50 1.42 -5.12 -9.06
CA HIS A 50 2.21 -6.02 -9.91
C HIS A 50 3.71 -5.87 -9.68
N GLY A 51 4.12 -5.07 -8.72
CA GLY A 51 5.54 -4.84 -8.44
C GLY A 51 6.18 -3.76 -9.28
N LYS A 52 5.38 -2.99 -10.02
CA LYS A 52 5.88 -1.92 -10.89
C LYS A 52 5.63 -0.57 -10.25
N LYS A 53 6.66 0.00 -9.66
CA LYS A 53 6.51 1.26 -8.92
C LYS A 53 6.43 2.50 -9.80
N GLY A 54 7.11 2.48 -10.95
CA GLY A 54 7.19 3.68 -11.77
C GLY A 54 7.99 4.78 -11.10
N ASP A 55 7.51 6.01 -11.16
CA ASP A 55 8.19 7.16 -10.57
C ASP A 55 7.89 7.23 -9.06
N TRP A 56 8.88 6.86 -8.26
CA TRP A 56 8.71 6.77 -6.81
C TRP A 56 10.00 7.20 -6.11
N SER A 57 9.88 7.51 -4.83
CA SER A 57 11.06 7.70 -3.99
C SER A 57 10.73 7.40 -2.54
N ALA A 58 11.76 7.09 -1.77
CA ALA A 58 11.63 6.94 -0.33
C ALA A 58 11.65 8.32 0.30
N VAL A 59 10.71 8.58 1.21
CA VAL A 59 10.60 9.88 1.86
C VAL A 59 10.81 9.79 3.37
N GLY A 60 11.36 8.67 3.83
CA GLY A 60 11.76 8.51 5.23
C GLY A 60 10.74 7.78 6.07
N ALA A 61 11.21 7.18 7.15
CA ALA A 61 10.40 6.49 8.15
C ALA A 61 9.54 5.37 7.58
N GLY A 62 10.02 4.72 6.51
CA GLY A 62 9.30 3.61 5.88
C GLY A 62 8.21 4.04 4.91
N VAL A 63 8.09 5.32 4.64
CA VAL A 63 7.09 5.85 3.71
C VAL A 63 7.72 6.03 2.33
N TYR A 64 6.97 5.65 1.31
CA TYR A 64 7.35 5.83 -0.08
C TYR A 64 6.32 6.73 -0.76
N GLU A 65 6.75 7.44 -1.78
CA GLU A 65 5.92 8.39 -2.51
C GLU A 65 5.85 7.97 -3.96
N LEU A 66 4.64 7.84 -4.50
CA LEU A 66 4.42 7.73 -5.94
C LEU A 66 4.12 9.11 -6.48
N ARG A 67 4.75 9.47 -7.59
CA ARG A 67 4.55 10.77 -8.22
C ARG A 67 3.83 10.60 -9.55
N PHE A 68 2.90 11.50 -9.82
CA PHE A 68 2.10 11.51 -11.03
C PHE A 68 2.40 12.81 -11.76
N LEU A 69 3.49 12.80 -12.52
CA LEU A 69 4.02 14.05 -13.09
C LEU A 69 3.23 14.58 -14.27
N GLN A 70 2.48 13.70 -14.95
CA GLN A 70 1.81 14.07 -16.18
C GLN A 70 0.29 14.19 -16.03
N THR A 71 -0.21 14.11 -14.81
CA THR A 71 -1.64 14.12 -14.55
C THR A 71 -1.97 15.07 -13.43
N GLY A 72 -2.92 15.97 -13.70
CA GLY A 72 -3.44 16.85 -12.67
C GLY A 72 -2.40 17.76 -12.04
N PRO A 73 -2.59 18.17 -10.79
CA PRO A 73 -1.71 19.11 -10.10
C PRO A 73 -0.48 18.45 -9.50
N GLY A 74 -0.03 17.36 -10.08
CA GLY A 74 1.09 16.60 -9.53
C GLY A 74 0.67 15.75 -8.35
N TRP A 75 -0.25 14.82 -8.61
CA TRP A 75 -0.75 13.94 -7.56
C TRP A 75 0.39 13.17 -6.89
N ARG A 76 0.22 12.89 -5.62
CA ARG A 76 1.15 12.11 -4.81
C ARG A 76 0.36 11.05 -4.04
N VAL A 77 0.88 9.84 -3.99
CA VAL A 77 0.33 8.78 -3.14
C VAL A 77 1.44 8.29 -2.22
N TYR A 78 1.17 8.29 -0.93
CA TYR A 78 2.14 7.85 0.08
C TYR A 78 1.77 6.46 0.56
N PHE A 79 2.73 5.57 0.56
CA PHE A 79 2.46 4.17 0.89
C PHE A 79 3.63 3.56 1.66
N HIS A 80 3.38 2.40 2.22
CA HIS A 80 4.38 1.59 2.91
C HIS A 80 4.25 0.16 2.43
N GLU A 81 5.38 -0.51 2.27
CA GLU A 81 5.40 -1.94 1.97
C GLU A 81 5.81 -2.69 3.22
N THR A 82 5.10 -3.77 3.53
CA THR A 82 5.51 -4.63 4.64
C THR A 82 6.82 -5.32 4.32
N ASN A 83 7.45 -5.90 5.33
CA ASN A 83 8.80 -6.46 5.23
C ASN A 83 9.02 -7.36 4.04
N LEU A 84 8.07 -8.18 3.70
CA LEU A 84 8.25 -9.15 2.63
C LEU A 84 7.60 -8.70 1.33
N GLY A 85 7.15 -7.45 1.27
CA GLY A 85 6.49 -6.96 0.07
C GLY A 85 5.16 -7.63 -0.22
N THR A 86 4.52 -8.18 0.81
CA THR A 86 3.27 -8.91 0.63
C THR A 86 2.04 -8.06 0.83
N LEU A 87 2.22 -6.85 1.33
CA LEU A 87 1.11 -5.95 1.62
C LEU A 87 1.56 -4.51 1.41
N ILE A 88 0.72 -3.74 0.77
CA ILE A 88 0.93 -2.31 0.56
C ILE A 88 -0.10 -1.56 1.39
N LEU A 89 0.36 -0.65 2.23
CA LEU A 89 -0.52 0.22 3.00
C LEU A 89 -0.58 1.57 2.30
N LEU A 90 -1.75 1.92 1.80
CA LEU A 90 -1.97 3.23 1.20
C LEU A 90 -2.34 4.19 2.31
N LEU A 91 -1.43 5.12 2.61
CA LEU A 91 -1.49 5.93 3.81
C LEU A 91 -2.23 7.25 3.61
N LEU A 92 -1.94 7.93 2.52
CA LEU A 92 -2.43 9.28 2.29
C LEU A 92 -2.22 9.64 0.85
N GLY A 93 -3.06 10.52 0.34
CA GLY A 93 -2.85 11.13 -0.97
C GLY A 93 -2.84 12.64 -0.87
N GLY A 94 -2.31 13.28 -1.87
CA GLY A 94 -2.25 14.72 -1.95
C GLY A 94 -1.69 15.15 -3.28
N ASP A 95 -1.19 16.36 -3.34
CA ASP A 95 -0.59 16.87 -4.56
C ASP A 95 0.72 17.60 -4.23
N LYS A 96 1.33 18.15 -5.27
CA LYS A 96 2.62 18.80 -5.13
C LYS A 96 2.57 19.96 -4.14
N SER A 97 1.45 20.69 -4.07
CA SER A 97 1.35 21.88 -3.24
C SER A 97 1.37 21.57 -1.74
N SER A 98 0.96 20.38 -1.35
CA SER A 98 0.90 19.97 0.06
C SER A 98 1.96 18.93 0.42
N GLN A 99 2.91 18.69 -0.47
CA GLN A 99 3.85 17.57 -0.37
C GLN A 99 4.57 17.48 0.97
N GLN A 100 5.15 18.56 1.44
CA GLN A 100 5.94 18.51 2.67
C GLN A 100 5.08 18.18 3.89
N ARG A 101 3.93 18.80 3.98
CA ARG A 101 2.97 18.51 5.05
C ARG A 101 2.48 17.07 4.99
N ASP A 102 2.19 16.60 3.77
CA ASP A 102 1.64 15.26 3.58
C ASP A 102 2.66 14.18 3.89
N ILE A 103 3.93 14.41 3.58
CA ILE A 103 4.98 13.46 3.96
C ILE A 103 5.02 13.28 5.47
N LYS A 104 5.01 14.37 6.22
CA LYS A 104 5.03 14.29 7.69
C LYS A 104 3.79 13.59 8.22
N LYS A 105 2.64 13.88 7.63
CA LYS A 105 1.40 13.25 8.05
C LYS A 105 1.40 11.75 7.75
N ALA A 106 1.89 11.35 6.58
CA ALA A 106 1.98 9.93 6.23
C ALA A 106 2.92 9.19 7.18
N GLN A 107 4.04 9.81 7.52
CA GLN A 107 4.98 9.24 8.49
C GLN A 107 4.31 9.04 9.85
N ALA A 108 3.53 10.01 10.30
CA ALA A 108 2.83 9.92 11.57
C ALA A 108 1.75 8.83 11.53
N ILE A 109 1.02 8.73 10.43
CA ILE A 109 0.02 7.68 10.25
C ILE A 109 0.66 6.30 10.35
N LEU A 110 1.77 6.11 9.65
CA LEU A 110 2.46 4.81 9.67
C LEU A 110 2.98 4.48 11.06
N LYS A 111 3.55 5.46 11.74
CA LYS A 111 4.05 5.27 13.10
C LYS A 111 2.93 4.80 14.03
N GLU A 112 1.77 5.42 13.93
CA GLU A 112 0.62 5.03 14.74
C GLU A 112 0.13 3.64 14.39
N LEU A 113 0.07 3.30 13.10
CA LEU A 113 -0.35 1.97 12.68
C LEU A 113 0.60 0.90 13.20
N LYS A 114 1.89 1.16 13.16
CA LYS A 114 2.88 0.21 13.67
C LYS A 114 2.77 0.05 15.19
N ALA A 115 2.55 1.14 15.90
CA ALA A 115 2.38 1.09 17.34
C ALA A 115 1.13 0.29 17.72
N ARG A 116 0.04 0.51 16.99
CA ARG A 116 -1.20 -0.21 17.22
C ARG A 116 -1.03 -1.69 16.93
N GLN A 117 -0.35 -2.02 15.85
CA GLN A 117 -0.08 -3.41 15.47
C GLN A 117 0.78 -4.10 16.53
N ALA A 118 1.79 -3.41 17.04
CA ALA A 118 2.65 -3.95 18.10
C ALA A 118 1.85 -4.18 19.38
N ALA A 119 0.94 -3.26 19.73
CA ALA A 119 0.11 -3.41 20.92
C ALA A 119 -0.84 -4.60 20.79
N ILE A 120 -1.43 -4.78 19.61
CA ILE A 120 -2.32 -5.91 19.35
C ILE A 120 -1.54 -7.23 19.45
N ARG A 121 -0.37 -7.28 18.85
CA ARG A 121 0.47 -8.48 18.88
C ARG A 121 0.88 -8.82 20.31
N LYS A 122 1.26 -7.83 21.08
CA LYS A 122 1.65 -8.02 22.47
C LYS A 122 0.49 -8.55 23.31
N HIS A 123 -0.68 -7.95 23.15
CA HIS A 123 -1.87 -8.38 23.86
C HIS A 123 -2.27 -9.81 23.47
N LYS A 124 -2.19 -10.13 22.20
CA LYS A 124 -2.54 -11.45 21.71
C LYS A 124 -1.60 -12.51 22.24
N VAL A 125 -0.31 -12.22 22.30
CA VAL A 125 0.68 -13.14 22.88
C VAL A 125 0.39 -13.35 24.37
N ALA A 126 0.16 -12.29 25.10
CA ALA A 126 -0.16 -12.40 26.53
C ALA A 126 -1.41 -13.23 26.76
N ALA A 127 -2.45 -13.01 25.98
CA ALA A 127 -3.68 -13.78 26.09
C ALA A 127 -3.45 -15.26 25.72
N GLY A 128 -2.61 -15.49 24.73
CA GLY A 128 -2.32 -16.85 24.29
C GLY A 128 -1.49 -17.64 25.28
N THR A 129 -0.68 -16.97 26.08
CA THR A 129 0.15 -17.67 27.04
C THR A 129 -0.56 -17.90 28.38
N SER A 130 -1.65 -17.26 28.57
CA SER A 130 -2.38 -17.51 29.77
C SER A 130 -3.01 -18.83 29.67
N PRO A 131 -3.31 -19.39 30.25
CA PRO A 131 -3.88 -20.42 30.45
C PRO A 131 -3.31 -21.57 30.44
N GLY A 132 -3.14 -21.37 30.48
CA GLY A 132 -2.93 -21.94 30.48
C GLY A 132 -2.67 -22.65 29.88
N VAL A 133 -2.44 -22.63 29.67
CA VAL A 133 -2.23 -22.93 29.00
C VAL A 133 -1.68 -23.52 29.30
N ARG A 134 -1.59 -23.60 29.69
CA ARG A 134 -1.23 -23.91 30.05
C ARG A 134 -1.34 -24.48 30.73
N LYS A 135 -1.42 -24.84 30.92
CA LYS A 135 -1.48 -25.04 31.44
C LYS A 135 -1.15 -25.36 31.95
N LYS A 136 -0.79 -25.57 32.23
CA LYS A 136 -0.41 -25.65 32.58
C LYS A 136 -0.35 -25.85 33.12
#